data_87308ff0fd73015402be0cff8536171d
#
_entry.id   87308ff0fd73015402be0cff8536171d
#
_cell.length_a   1.000
_cell.length_b   1.000
_cell.length_c   1.000
_cell.angle_alpha   90.00
_cell.angle_beta   90.00
_cell.angle_gamma   90.00
#
_symmetry.space_group_name_H-M   'P 1'
#
loop_
_entity.id
_entity.type
_entity.pdbx_description
1 polymer ?
#
loop_
_entity_poly.entity_id
_entity_poly.type
_entity_poly.pdbx_seq_one_letter_code
_entity_poly.pdbx_strand_id
1 'polypeptide(L)'
;MINKFYKTIHNKYYRFFSFIFFLRYVIGLFVISTILFLLVPNYFNYEKRSDSLKNHLAKNYDMKILTYEKIEFNSFMVPYIEFKNALIKLNTSPMELNVKKLKIYPKFLSIYNYQNFQSNKIVLKKSNIILELSDFKFFVKTFINQKNNIYFNDLNIKINDIKKSLVSIENINFTNYGHKKNVIEGKIFSKKFKTK
;
A
#
# COMPACT_ATOMS: atom_id res chain seq x y z
N MET A 1 -17.04 -46.30 -36.67
CA MET A 1 -15.91 -45.51 -37.22
C MET A 1 -15.28 -44.61 -36.13
N ILE A 2 -16.04 -43.89 -35.33
CA ILE A 2 -15.56 -42.94 -34.32
C ILE A 2 -14.66 -43.60 -33.24
N ASN A 3 -15.00 -44.80 -32.74
CA ASN A 3 -14.24 -45.52 -31.72
C ASN A 3 -12.85 -45.98 -32.20
N LYS A 4 -12.71 -46.31 -33.52
CA LYS A 4 -11.39 -46.67 -34.10
C LYS A 4 -10.47 -45.44 -34.18
N PHE A 5 -11.03 -44.30 -34.56
CA PHE A 5 -10.29 -43.04 -34.65
C PHE A 5 -9.82 -42.59 -33.25
N TYR A 6 -10.70 -42.66 -32.24
CA TYR A 6 -10.36 -42.31 -30.88
C TYR A 6 -9.24 -43.19 -30.32
N LYS A 7 -9.32 -44.52 -30.57
CA LYS A 7 -8.28 -45.48 -30.13
C LYS A 7 -6.93 -45.22 -30.79
N THR A 8 -6.90 -44.85 -32.06
CA THR A 8 -5.68 -44.55 -32.82
C THR A 8 -5.02 -43.28 -32.32
N ILE A 9 -5.81 -42.22 -32.10
CA ILE A 9 -5.32 -40.94 -31.58
C ILE A 9 -4.82 -41.14 -30.14
N HIS A 10 -5.55 -41.84 -29.29
CA HIS A 10 -5.16 -42.08 -27.90
C HIS A 10 -3.85 -42.88 -27.83
N ASN A 11 -3.66 -43.93 -28.63
CA ASN A 11 -2.44 -44.73 -28.64
C ASN A 11 -1.22 -43.95 -29.17
N LYS A 12 -1.46 -43.12 -30.21
CA LYS A 12 -0.37 -42.33 -30.81
C LYS A 12 0.11 -41.20 -29.91
N TYR A 13 -0.78 -40.64 -29.12
CA TYR A 13 -0.50 -39.49 -28.26
C TYR A 13 -0.60 -39.80 -26.75
N TYR A 14 -0.54 -41.08 -26.39
CA TYR A 14 -0.65 -41.54 -24.99
C TYR A 14 0.29 -40.80 -24.04
N ARG A 15 1.55 -40.59 -24.44
CA ARG A 15 2.54 -39.87 -23.61
C ARG A 15 2.12 -38.40 -23.41
N PHE A 16 1.53 -37.77 -24.42
CA PHE A 16 1.05 -36.39 -24.35
C PHE A 16 -0.16 -36.27 -23.43
N PHE A 17 -1.12 -37.18 -23.54
CA PHE A 17 -2.26 -37.21 -22.64
C PHE A 17 -1.85 -37.52 -21.19
N SER A 18 -0.93 -38.45 -20.98
CA SER A 18 -0.37 -38.76 -19.66
C SER A 18 0.34 -37.55 -19.05
N PHE A 19 1.06 -36.77 -19.85
CA PHE A 19 1.68 -35.50 -19.40
C PHE A 19 0.63 -34.46 -19.01
N ILE A 20 -0.46 -34.31 -19.77
CA ILE A 20 -1.55 -33.39 -19.44
C ILE A 20 -2.21 -33.80 -18.12
N PHE A 21 -2.45 -35.09 -17.90
CA PHE A 21 -2.99 -35.59 -16.64
C PHE A 21 -2.04 -35.30 -15.45
N PHE A 22 -0.74 -35.49 -15.64
CA PHE A 22 0.26 -35.13 -14.62
C PHE A 22 0.26 -33.62 -14.34
N LEU A 23 0.21 -32.78 -15.41
CA LEU A 23 0.18 -31.34 -15.28
C LEU A 23 -1.01 -30.83 -14.45
N ARG A 24 -2.16 -31.51 -14.51
CA ARG A 24 -3.32 -31.20 -13.67
C ARG A 24 -2.98 -31.29 -12.18
N TYR A 25 -2.24 -32.30 -11.75
CA TYR A 25 -1.84 -32.45 -10.34
C TYR A 25 -0.83 -31.38 -9.94
N VAL A 26 0.12 -31.06 -10.83
CA VAL A 26 1.10 -29.99 -10.58
C VAL A 26 0.41 -28.64 -10.43
N ILE A 27 -0.55 -28.34 -11.31
CA ILE A 27 -1.35 -27.09 -11.22
C ILE A 27 -2.17 -27.08 -9.92
N GLY A 28 -2.83 -28.19 -9.56
CA GLY A 28 -3.57 -28.31 -8.31
C GLY A 28 -2.70 -28.05 -7.08
N LEU A 29 -1.53 -28.68 -7.02
CA LEU A 29 -0.55 -28.48 -5.94
C LEU A 29 -0.07 -27.01 -5.89
N PHE A 30 0.22 -26.41 -7.04
CA PHE A 30 0.63 -25.02 -7.12
C PHE A 30 -0.46 -24.07 -6.61
N VAL A 31 -1.72 -24.28 -6.99
CA VAL A 31 -2.85 -23.48 -6.53
C VAL A 31 -3.04 -23.58 -5.01
N ILE A 32 -3.02 -24.83 -4.47
CA ILE A 32 -3.15 -25.05 -3.03
C ILE A 32 -1.99 -24.38 -2.28
N SER A 33 -0.75 -24.58 -2.75
CA SER A 33 0.44 -23.98 -2.14
C SER A 33 0.37 -22.43 -2.16
N THR A 34 -0.11 -21.86 -3.26
CA THR A 34 -0.29 -20.39 -3.37
C THR A 34 -1.35 -19.89 -2.39
N ILE A 35 -2.47 -20.58 -2.27
CA ILE A 35 -3.52 -20.23 -1.31
C ILE A 35 -2.99 -20.28 0.11
N LEU A 36 -2.31 -21.36 0.49
CA LEU A 36 -1.69 -21.50 1.82
C LEU A 36 -0.67 -20.39 2.07
N PHE A 37 0.18 -20.10 1.10
CA PHE A 37 1.16 -19.00 1.19
C PHE A 37 0.48 -17.66 1.46
N LEU A 38 -0.64 -17.35 0.84
CA LEU A 38 -1.37 -16.09 1.07
C LEU A 38 -2.14 -16.06 2.39
N LEU A 39 -2.55 -17.21 2.91
CA LEU A 39 -3.32 -17.30 4.16
C LEU A 39 -2.45 -17.25 5.41
N VAL A 40 -1.24 -17.83 5.39
CA VAL A 40 -0.33 -17.89 6.56
C VAL A 40 -0.11 -16.52 7.21
N PRO A 41 0.10 -15.40 6.49
CA PRO A 41 0.29 -14.10 7.11
C PRO A 41 -0.91 -13.58 7.94
N ASN A 42 -2.12 -14.09 7.75
CA ASN A 42 -3.28 -13.69 8.56
C ASN A 42 -3.13 -14.13 10.03
N TYR A 43 -2.32 -15.16 10.28
CA TYR A 43 -2.07 -15.70 11.62
C TYR A 43 -0.87 -15.06 12.33
N PHE A 44 -0.19 -14.12 11.68
CA PHE A 44 0.94 -13.42 12.28
C PHE A 44 0.48 -12.39 13.31
N ASN A 45 1.21 -12.29 14.42
CA ASN A 45 0.99 -11.24 15.39
C ASN A 45 1.68 -9.95 14.93
N TYR A 46 0.92 -9.05 14.29
CA TYR A 46 1.43 -7.79 13.76
C TYR A 46 1.78 -6.77 14.85
N GLU A 47 1.16 -6.84 16.02
CA GLU A 47 1.51 -5.96 17.14
C GLU A 47 2.95 -6.21 17.63
N LYS A 48 3.35 -7.49 17.76
CA LYS A 48 4.74 -7.85 18.09
C LYS A 48 5.75 -7.45 17.00
N ARG A 49 5.29 -7.21 15.77
CA ARG A 49 6.11 -6.85 14.61
C ARG A 49 6.00 -5.37 14.24
N SER A 50 5.26 -4.60 15.03
CA SER A 50 5.00 -3.18 14.77
C SER A 50 6.27 -2.35 14.67
N ASP A 51 7.29 -2.64 15.48
CA ASP A 51 8.53 -1.86 15.51
C ASP A 51 9.32 -1.97 14.20
N SER A 52 9.37 -3.16 13.58
CA SER A 52 9.99 -3.30 12.25
C SER A 52 9.27 -2.49 11.18
N LEU A 53 7.92 -2.45 11.23
CA LEU A 53 7.10 -1.65 10.32
C LEU A 53 7.29 -0.14 10.56
N LYS A 54 7.31 0.29 11.82
CA LYS A 54 7.58 1.69 12.21
C LYS A 54 8.97 2.13 11.78
N ASN A 55 9.99 1.29 12.00
CA ASN A 55 11.36 1.57 11.57
C ASN A 55 11.48 1.65 10.05
N HIS A 56 10.77 0.79 9.31
CA HIS A 56 10.70 0.86 7.86
C HIS A 56 10.10 2.19 7.37
N LEU A 57 9.00 2.64 7.98
CA LEU A 57 8.36 3.92 7.65
C LEU A 57 9.24 5.10 8.00
N ALA A 58 9.88 5.09 9.17
CA ALA A 58 10.78 6.16 9.58
C ALA A 58 11.99 6.28 8.65
N LYS A 59 12.60 5.15 8.25
CA LYS A 59 13.81 5.13 7.41
C LYS A 59 13.53 5.45 5.94
N ASN A 60 12.41 4.94 5.40
CA ASN A 60 12.16 4.99 3.95
C ASN A 60 11.15 6.06 3.53
N TYR A 61 10.31 6.53 4.44
CA TYR A 61 9.25 7.49 4.15
C TYR A 61 9.31 8.76 5.00
N ASP A 62 10.28 8.84 5.89
CA ASP A 62 10.46 9.98 6.82
C ASP A 62 9.27 10.16 7.79
N MET A 63 8.57 9.06 8.08
CA MET A 63 7.35 9.02 8.87
C MET A 63 7.52 8.21 10.13
N LYS A 64 7.40 8.83 11.30
CA LYS A 64 7.41 8.18 12.61
C LYS A 64 5.98 8.03 13.11
N ILE A 65 5.50 6.80 13.27
CA ILE A 65 4.20 6.53 13.91
C ILE A 65 4.34 6.79 15.41
N LEU A 66 3.57 7.72 15.95
CA LEU A 66 3.50 8.02 17.38
C LEU A 66 2.51 7.09 18.09
N THR A 67 1.28 7.05 17.58
CA THR A 67 0.19 6.23 18.12
C THR A 67 -0.61 5.60 16.98
N TYR A 68 -1.30 4.53 17.25
CA TYR A 68 -2.26 3.88 16.37
C TYR A 68 -3.25 3.07 17.22
N GLU A 69 -4.40 2.78 16.68
CA GLU A 69 -5.44 1.98 17.35
C GLU A 69 -5.19 0.48 17.18
N LYS A 70 -4.94 0.04 15.94
CA LYS A 70 -4.80 -1.39 15.57
C LYS A 70 -3.99 -1.58 14.32
N ILE A 71 -3.31 -2.75 14.23
CA ILE A 71 -2.65 -3.23 13.02
C ILE A 71 -3.40 -4.46 12.51
N GLU A 72 -3.76 -4.45 11.24
CA GLU A 72 -4.44 -5.56 10.57
C GLU A 72 -3.72 -5.92 9.26
N PHE A 73 -3.74 -7.20 8.93
CA PHE A 73 -3.31 -7.69 7.63
C PHE A 73 -4.53 -8.04 6.78
N ASN A 74 -4.49 -7.70 5.52
CA ASN A 74 -5.49 -8.08 4.54
C ASN A 74 -4.81 -8.82 3.40
N SER A 75 -5.19 -10.07 3.18
CA SER A 75 -4.64 -10.96 2.14
C SER A 75 -5.42 -10.94 0.83
N PHE A 76 -6.61 -10.31 0.80
CA PHE A 76 -7.50 -10.38 -0.35
C PHE A 76 -6.95 -9.59 -1.55
N MET A 77 -6.84 -10.22 -2.73
CA MET A 77 -6.32 -9.71 -4.00
C MET A 77 -4.89 -9.18 -3.91
N VAL A 78 -4.67 -8.04 -3.29
CA VAL A 78 -3.36 -7.42 -3.12
C VAL A 78 -3.07 -7.30 -1.63
N PRO A 79 -2.13 -8.09 -1.07
CA PRO A 79 -1.84 -8.08 0.35
C PRO A 79 -1.34 -6.72 0.84
N TYR A 80 -1.85 -6.26 2.00
CA TYR A 80 -1.37 -5.05 2.67
C TYR A 80 -1.52 -5.16 4.18
N ILE A 81 -0.67 -4.42 4.89
CA ILE A 81 -0.76 -4.18 6.33
C ILE A 81 -1.38 -2.80 6.53
N GLU A 82 -2.40 -2.69 7.39
CA GLU A 82 -3.11 -1.45 7.67
C GLU A 82 -2.94 -1.05 9.13
N PHE A 83 -2.46 0.18 9.36
CA PHE A 83 -2.57 0.85 10.64
C PHE A 83 -3.85 1.70 10.63
N LYS A 84 -4.72 1.47 11.62
CA LYS A 84 -5.94 2.26 11.82
C LYS A 84 -5.71 3.41 12.79
N ASN A 85 -6.28 4.57 12.46
CA ASN A 85 -6.23 5.79 13.26
C ASN A 85 -4.82 6.13 13.76
N ALA A 86 -3.88 6.19 12.81
CA ALA A 86 -2.47 6.46 13.10
C ALA A 86 -2.19 7.96 13.19
N LEU A 87 -1.48 8.38 14.23
CA LEU A 87 -0.84 9.67 14.34
C LEU A 87 0.61 9.55 13.90
N ILE A 88 0.98 10.27 12.87
CA ILE A 88 2.29 10.21 12.23
C ILE A 88 2.97 11.55 12.38
N LYS A 89 4.21 11.56 12.89
CA LYS A 89 5.11 12.71 12.88
C LYS A 89 6.09 12.59 11.72
N LEU A 90 6.32 13.67 10.99
CA LEU A 90 7.38 13.73 10.01
C LEU A 90 8.71 13.92 10.72
N ASN A 91 9.76 13.12 10.40
CA ASN A 91 11.02 13.16 11.11
C ASN A 91 11.73 14.52 10.98
N THR A 92 11.57 15.16 9.83
CA THR A 92 12.21 16.41 9.46
C THR A 92 11.47 17.66 9.92
N SER A 93 10.32 17.51 10.57
CA SER A 93 9.43 18.62 10.95
C SER A 93 8.56 18.28 12.16
N PRO A 94 8.15 19.28 12.96
CA PRO A 94 7.21 19.07 14.07
C PRO A 94 5.78 18.73 13.62
N MET A 95 5.53 18.63 12.32
CA MET A 95 4.20 18.41 11.75
C MET A 95 3.64 17.02 12.09
N GLU A 96 2.38 17.00 12.48
CA GLU A 96 1.65 15.77 12.81
C GLU A 96 0.50 15.54 11.79
N LEU A 97 0.45 14.33 11.28
CA LEU A 97 -0.53 13.89 10.29
C LEU A 97 -1.42 12.83 10.92
N ASN A 98 -2.71 13.10 11.03
CA ASN A 98 -3.71 12.12 11.44
C ASN A 98 -4.19 11.33 10.23
N VAL A 99 -4.07 10.01 10.27
CA VAL A 99 -4.40 9.11 9.15
C VAL A 99 -5.38 8.05 9.61
N LYS A 100 -6.60 8.03 9.06
CA LYS A 100 -7.57 6.98 9.41
C LYS A 100 -7.11 5.59 8.98
N LYS A 101 -6.47 5.47 7.81
CA LYS A 101 -5.99 4.19 7.29
C LYS A 101 -4.65 4.37 6.57
N LEU A 102 -3.57 3.93 7.20
CA LEU A 102 -2.26 3.83 6.59
C LEU A 102 -2.06 2.40 6.08
N LYS A 103 -2.03 2.20 4.77
CA LYS A 103 -1.82 0.89 4.12
C LYS A 103 -0.40 0.78 3.62
N ILE A 104 0.29 -0.28 4.03
CA ILE A 104 1.63 -0.62 3.58
C ILE A 104 1.51 -1.86 2.68
N TYR A 105 1.92 -1.75 1.43
CA TYR A 105 1.93 -2.86 0.47
C TYR A 105 3.31 -3.49 0.46
N PRO A 106 3.52 -4.67 1.09
CA PRO A 106 4.83 -5.30 1.17
C PRO A 106 5.31 -5.76 -0.21
N LYS A 107 6.62 -5.85 -0.38
CA LYS A 107 7.18 -6.66 -1.45
C LYS A 107 6.88 -8.13 -1.16
N PHE A 108 6.74 -8.94 -2.21
CA PHE A 108 6.16 -10.30 -2.18
C PHE A 108 6.64 -11.19 -1.01
N LEU A 109 7.95 -11.25 -0.74
CA LEU A 109 8.51 -12.06 0.34
C LEU A 109 8.73 -11.31 1.66
N SER A 110 8.63 -9.99 1.65
CA SER A 110 8.94 -9.15 2.83
C SER A 110 7.99 -9.36 4.00
N ILE A 111 6.79 -9.89 3.73
CA ILE A 111 5.82 -10.19 4.78
C ILE A 111 6.30 -11.33 5.70
N TYR A 112 7.20 -12.18 5.21
CA TYR A 112 7.81 -13.28 5.96
C TYR A 112 9.15 -12.87 6.60
N ASN A 113 9.84 -11.87 6.06
CA ASN A 113 11.13 -11.38 6.54
C ASN A 113 11.01 -9.98 7.17
N TYR A 114 10.65 -9.93 8.44
CA TYR A 114 10.44 -8.67 9.16
C TYR A 114 11.72 -7.91 9.49
N GLN A 115 12.85 -8.58 9.60
CA GLN A 115 14.13 -7.91 9.87
C GLN A 115 14.54 -7.01 8.69
N ASN A 116 14.26 -7.46 7.46
CA ASN A 116 14.52 -6.74 6.23
C ASN A 116 13.22 -6.38 5.49
N PHE A 117 12.22 -5.91 6.23
CA PHE A 117 10.94 -5.55 5.66
C PHE A 117 11.07 -4.46 4.60
N GLN A 118 10.43 -4.66 3.47
CA GLN A 118 10.38 -3.71 2.35
C GLN A 118 8.95 -3.60 1.83
N SER A 119 8.58 -2.38 1.42
CA SER A 119 7.30 -2.12 0.76
C SER A 119 7.47 -1.68 -0.69
N ASN A 120 6.46 -1.97 -1.50
CA ASN A 120 6.35 -1.45 -2.86
C ASN A 120 5.81 -0.01 -2.87
N LYS A 121 4.88 0.26 -1.96
CA LYS A 121 4.23 1.56 -1.80
C LYS A 121 3.52 1.66 -0.47
N ILE A 122 3.22 2.89 -0.06
CA ILE A 122 2.29 3.18 1.01
C ILE A 122 1.13 4.02 0.50
N VAL A 123 -0.05 3.85 1.13
CA VAL A 123 -1.25 4.60 0.81
C VAL A 123 -1.85 5.15 2.10
N LEU A 124 -1.95 6.47 2.18
CA LEU A 124 -2.59 7.17 3.28
C LEU A 124 -4.01 7.55 2.85
N LYS A 125 -5.01 7.05 3.58
CA LYS A 125 -6.43 7.31 3.27
C LYS A 125 -7.09 8.10 4.39
N LYS A 126 -7.85 9.13 4.00
CA LYS A 126 -8.59 10.01 4.91
C LYS A 126 -7.65 10.59 5.96
N SER A 127 -6.74 11.43 5.49
CA SER A 127 -5.70 12.05 6.29
C SER A 127 -6.03 13.51 6.55
N ASN A 128 -5.69 14.01 7.74
CA ASN A 128 -5.87 15.41 8.09
C ASN A 128 -4.56 15.96 8.66
N ILE A 129 -4.17 17.15 8.24
CA ILE A 129 -3.03 17.87 8.77
C ILE A 129 -3.36 19.34 8.96
N ILE A 130 -2.84 19.93 10.03
CA ILE A 130 -2.89 21.36 10.28
C ILE A 130 -1.46 21.87 10.16
N LEU A 131 -1.24 22.87 9.31
CA LEU A 131 0.07 23.44 9.03
C LEU A 131 0.06 24.93 9.28
N GLU A 132 1.16 25.47 9.77
CA GLU A 132 1.42 26.89 9.65
C GLU A 132 1.83 27.23 8.21
N LEU A 133 1.55 28.45 7.76
CA LEU A 133 1.83 28.90 6.39
C LEU A 133 3.32 28.72 6.04
N SER A 134 4.22 28.97 6.99
CA SER A 134 5.67 28.77 6.85
C SER A 134 6.04 27.33 6.49
N ASP A 135 5.32 26.37 7.02
CA ASP A 135 5.62 24.93 6.90
C ASP A 135 5.04 24.31 5.64
N PHE A 136 4.05 24.97 5.02
CA PHE A 136 3.35 24.42 3.85
C PHE A 136 4.30 24.11 2.69
N LYS A 137 5.22 25.01 2.37
CA LYS A 137 6.21 24.80 1.30
C LYS A 137 7.11 23.60 1.59
N PHE A 138 7.52 23.45 2.85
CA PHE A 138 8.35 22.33 3.27
C PHE A 138 7.58 20.99 3.18
N PHE A 139 6.33 20.96 3.63
CA PHE A 139 5.44 19.81 3.52
C PHE A 139 5.32 19.33 2.07
N VAL A 140 4.98 20.22 1.15
CA VAL A 140 4.83 19.89 -0.28
C VAL A 140 6.15 19.36 -0.85
N LYS A 141 7.28 20.02 -0.56
CA LYS A 141 8.61 19.59 -1.04
C LYS A 141 9.00 18.20 -0.53
N THR A 142 8.69 17.87 0.71
CA THR A 142 8.99 16.56 1.32
C THR A 142 8.31 15.44 0.55
N PHE A 143 7.05 15.59 0.17
CA PHE A 143 6.31 14.53 -0.52
C PHE A 143 6.56 14.47 -2.03
N ILE A 144 6.80 15.60 -2.68
CA ILE A 144 7.20 15.62 -4.11
C ILE A 144 8.57 14.95 -4.31
N ASN A 145 9.52 15.21 -3.39
CA ASN A 145 10.89 14.66 -3.47
C ASN A 145 11.00 13.25 -2.87
N GLN A 146 9.92 12.68 -2.36
CA GLN A 146 9.95 11.34 -1.77
C GLN A 146 10.32 10.28 -2.83
N LYS A 147 11.41 9.53 -2.57
CA LYS A 147 11.93 8.51 -3.49
C LYS A 147 11.06 7.26 -3.53
N ASN A 148 10.46 6.89 -2.40
CA ASN A 148 9.61 5.71 -2.28
C ASN A 148 8.16 6.04 -2.66
N ASN A 149 7.46 5.07 -3.22
CA ASN A 149 6.11 5.25 -3.73
C ASN A 149 5.11 5.57 -2.62
N ILE A 150 4.50 6.75 -2.70
CA ILE A 150 3.50 7.23 -1.77
C ILE A 150 2.24 7.69 -2.51
N TYR A 151 1.07 7.40 -1.93
CA TYR A 151 -0.21 7.88 -2.41
C TYR A 151 -1.06 8.41 -1.26
N PHE A 152 -1.44 9.68 -1.36
CA PHE A 152 -2.48 10.29 -0.54
C PHE A 152 -3.82 10.18 -1.25
N ASN A 153 -4.79 9.61 -0.55
CA ASN A 153 -6.16 9.50 -1.01
C ASN A 153 -7.06 10.17 0.05
N ASP A 154 -7.64 11.31 -0.32
CA ASP A 154 -8.46 12.11 0.57
C ASP A 154 -7.64 12.71 1.74
N LEU A 155 -6.66 13.56 1.41
CA LEU A 155 -5.91 14.37 2.37
C LEU A 155 -6.57 15.74 2.49
N ASN A 156 -6.83 16.17 3.72
CA ASN A 156 -7.30 17.51 4.03
C ASN A 156 -6.17 18.28 4.72
N ILE A 157 -5.87 19.47 4.20
CA ILE A 157 -4.85 20.37 4.74
C ILE A 157 -5.53 21.65 5.21
N LYS A 158 -5.38 21.96 6.48
CA LYS A 158 -5.79 23.25 7.05
C LYS A 158 -4.55 24.10 7.26
N ILE A 159 -4.48 25.25 6.61
CA ILE A 159 -3.35 26.18 6.70
C ILE A 159 -3.76 27.31 7.64
N ASN A 160 -2.96 27.53 8.65
CA ASN A 160 -3.11 28.63 9.61
C ASN A 160 -2.01 29.68 9.42
N ASP A 161 -2.29 30.90 9.83
CA ASP A 161 -1.30 31.94 10.03
C ASP A 161 -1.56 32.60 11.40
N ILE A 162 -0.58 32.56 12.28
CA ILE A 162 -0.66 33.12 13.65
C ILE A 162 -1.98 32.72 14.33
N LYS A 163 -2.29 31.40 14.34
CA LYS A 163 -3.49 30.80 14.94
C LYS A 163 -4.83 31.12 14.25
N LYS A 164 -4.83 31.84 13.13
CA LYS A 164 -6.03 32.06 12.32
C LYS A 164 -6.04 31.12 11.12
N SER A 165 -7.17 30.48 10.84
CA SER A 165 -7.33 29.63 9.67
C SER A 165 -7.40 30.52 8.41
N LEU A 166 -6.41 30.36 7.51
CA LEU A 166 -6.36 31.06 6.23
C LEU A 166 -7.15 30.32 5.15
N VAL A 167 -6.83 29.04 4.95
CA VAL A 167 -7.41 28.26 3.89
C VAL A 167 -7.49 26.77 4.28
N SER A 168 -8.54 26.11 3.78
CA SER A 168 -8.68 24.65 3.83
C SER A 168 -8.61 24.11 2.41
N ILE A 169 -7.74 23.12 2.21
CA ILE A 169 -7.63 22.37 0.96
C ILE A 169 -8.14 20.97 1.26
N GLU A 170 -9.17 20.55 0.54
CA GLU A 170 -9.92 19.33 0.86
C GLU A 170 -9.81 18.29 -0.24
N ASN A 171 -9.98 17.01 0.17
CA ASN A 171 -10.03 15.86 -0.74
C ASN A 171 -8.84 15.80 -1.70
N ILE A 172 -7.64 16.11 -1.20
CA ILE A 172 -6.42 16.07 -2.01
C ILE A 172 -6.08 14.62 -2.32
N ASN A 173 -5.91 14.33 -3.61
CA ASN A 173 -5.31 13.10 -4.11
C ASN A 173 -3.96 13.43 -4.72
N PHE A 174 -2.92 12.78 -4.25
CA PHE A 174 -1.55 12.97 -4.72
C PHE A 174 -0.81 11.65 -4.77
N THR A 175 -0.03 11.43 -5.83
CA THR A 175 0.90 10.30 -5.93
C THR A 175 2.21 10.74 -6.59
N ASN A 176 3.32 10.22 -6.11
CA ASN A 176 4.66 10.45 -6.70
C ASN A 176 5.08 9.36 -7.69
N TYR A 177 4.18 8.44 -8.08
CA TYR A 177 4.48 7.34 -8.99
C TYR A 177 3.34 7.04 -9.96
N GLY A 178 3.62 6.26 -11.01
CA GLY A 178 2.64 5.83 -12.00
C GLY A 178 2.24 6.92 -13.00
N HIS A 179 1.14 6.70 -13.72
CA HIS A 179 0.66 7.61 -14.78
C HIS A 179 0.23 8.98 -14.25
N LYS A 180 -0.21 9.05 -12.98
CA LYS A 180 -0.61 10.30 -12.30
C LYS A 180 0.50 10.87 -11.43
N LYS A 181 1.77 10.54 -11.73
CA LYS A 181 2.90 11.05 -10.98
C LYS A 181 2.89 12.57 -10.90
N ASN A 182 3.00 13.12 -9.66
CA ASN A 182 3.02 14.54 -9.33
C ASN A 182 1.76 15.31 -9.75
N VAL A 183 0.66 14.61 -10.05
CA VAL A 183 -0.64 15.26 -10.22
C VAL A 183 -1.29 15.43 -8.85
N ILE A 184 -1.68 16.66 -8.56
CA ILE A 184 -2.43 17.03 -7.34
C ILE A 184 -3.83 17.41 -7.77
N GLU A 185 -4.82 16.71 -7.24
CA GLU A 185 -6.24 16.99 -7.45
C GLU A 185 -6.89 17.25 -6.09
N GLY A 186 -7.75 18.25 -5.98
CA GLY A 186 -8.41 18.57 -4.71
C GLY A 186 -9.48 19.64 -4.86
N LYS A 187 -9.86 20.25 -3.72
CA LYS A 187 -10.80 21.36 -3.65
C LYS A 187 -10.24 22.48 -2.79
N ILE A 188 -10.38 23.72 -3.24
CA ILE A 188 -10.12 24.94 -2.47
C ILE A 188 -11.38 25.81 -2.57
N PHE A 189 -11.92 26.27 -1.46
CA PHE A 189 -13.17 27.04 -1.43
C PHE A 189 -14.29 26.35 -2.23
N SER A 190 -14.45 25.03 -2.05
CA SER A 190 -15.41 24.17 -2.74
C SER A 190 -15.21 24.05 -4.26
N LYS A 191 -14.24 24.75 -4.86
CA LYS A 191 -13.90 24.64 -6.28
C LYS A 191 -12.82 23.56 -6.50
N LYS A 192 -13.06 22.69 -7.48
CA LYS A 192 -12.09 21.65 -7.87
C LYS A 192 -10.89 22.28 -8.55
N PHE A 193 -9.70 21.77 -8.25
CA PHE A 193 -8.47 22.10 -8.96
C PHE A 193 -7.70 20.83 -9.33
N LYS A 194 -6.88 20.94 -10.36
CA LYS A 194 -5.93 19.93 -10.79
C LYS A 194 -4.67 20.63 -11.27
N THR A 195 -3.52 20.20 -10.77
CA THR A 195 -2.21 20.72 -11.17
C THR A 195 -1.20 19.60 -11.27
N LYS A 196 -0.08 19.87 -11.98
CA LYS A 196 1.03 18.91 -12.18
C LYS A 196 2.35 19.61 -11.95
#